data_c56dfa9d218155f49121f9c2adb80948
#
_entry.id   c56dfa9d218155f49121f9c2adb80948
#
_cell.length_a   1.000
_cell.length_b   1.000
_cell.length_c   1.000
_cell.angle_alpha   90.00
_cell.angle_beta   90.00
_cell.angle_gamma   90.00
#
_symmetry.space_group_name_H-M   'P 1'
#
loop_
_entity.id
_entity.type
_entity.pdbx_description
1 polymer ?
#
loop_
_entity_poly.entity_id
_entity_poly.type
_entity_poly.pdbx_seq_one_letter_code
_entity_poly.pdbx_strand_id
1 'polypeptide(L)'
;MLRGRWRLAAALTLGACVQAACTGRHPDNQAPTARPDRPSALTVKLFKDPVAVPAFTLTDLDGRQLSSSDWKGKVVLVNFWATWCPPCRAEIPDLIALQKKYPDKLVVVGISEDDGPVGEVKKFVAEHKMTYPVAMETPALTKIFRGIVALPTTFVIDPDGKLQQKHVGQLNAELTEAEARAIAGIDRNASIERVDNSDKVRLENAAQAKTIPGVDLSHLSDAQRKAVVQALIAEDCTCGCGLTVAECRLEDPTCPVSLPLAQEIVKKYSASPTN
;
A
#
# COMPACT_ATOMS: atom_id res chain seq x y z
N MET A 1 -29.69 71.63 -13.54
CA MET A 1 -30.47 72.23 -14.69
C MET A 1 -31.18 71.10 -15.38
N LEU A 2 -32.51 71.28 -15.47
CA LEU A 2 -33.57 70.77 -16.38
C LEU A 2 -33.66 69.23 -16.57
N ARG A 3 -34.64 68.55 -15.98
CA ARG A 3 -36.11 68.49 -16.28
C ARG A 3 -36.40 67.80 -17.62
N GLY A 4 -37.16 66.69 -17.55
CA GLY A 4 -37.83 66.10 -18.68
C GLY A 4 -38.66 64.86 -18.24
N ARG A 5 -39.81 65.10 -17.59
CA ARG A 5 -40.89 64.16 -17.39
C ARG A 5 -41.65 64.04 -18.70
N TRP A 6 -42.10 62.86 -19.09
CA TRP A 6 -43.36 62.75 -19.82
C TRP A 6 -44.13 61.48 -19.47
N ARG A 7 -45.41 61.62 -19.28
CA ARG A 7 -46.42 60.69 -18.79
C ARG A 7 -47.27 60.17 -19.96
N LEU A 8 -48.10 59.17 -19.64
CA LEU A 8 -49.40 58.76 -20.20
C LEU A 8 -49.26 57.82 -21.41
N ALA A 9 -50.15 56.84 -21.62
CA ALA A 9 -51.46 56.52 -21.10
C ALA A 9 -51.84 55.05 -21.33
N ALA A 10 -52.86 54.64 -20.62
CA ALA A 10 -53.50 53.34 -20.58
C ALA A 10 -54.21 52.92 -21.88
N ALA A 11 -54.36 51.61 -22.07
CA ALA A 11 -55.58 51.06 -22.72
C ALA A 11 -55.86 49.67 -22.16
N LEU A 12 -56.98 49.55 -21.49
CA LEU A 12 -57.66 48.31 -21.13
C LEU A 12 -58.29 47.69 -22.38
N THR A 13 -58.16 46.34 -22.52
CA THR A 13 -59.23 45.57 -23.18
C THR A 13 -59.45 44.27 -22.40
N LEU A 14 -60.65 44.16 -21.86
CA LEU A 14 -61.19 42.90 -21.37
C LEU A 14 -61.44 41.94 -22.53
N GLY A 15 -61.12 40.69 -22.31
CA GLY A 15 -61.52 39.57 -23.14
C GLY A 15 -61.70 38.35 -22.26
N ALA A 16 -62.92 38.05 -21.90
CA ALA A 16 -63.30 36.84 -21.16
C ALA A 16 -63.44 35.65 -22.12
N CYS A 17 -63.31 34.48 -21.57
CA CYS A 17 -63.82 33.15 -21.92
C CYS A 17 -62.74 32.14 -22.08
N VAL A 18 -62.72 31.01 -21.50
CA VAL A 18 -63.60 29.91 -21.23
C VAL A 18 -62.81 28.88 -20.45
N GLN A 19 -63.38 28.36 -19.40
CA GLN A 19 -62.87 27.23 -18.63
C GLN A 19 -62.92 25.96 -19.48
N ALA A 20 -61.82 25.24 -19.56
CA ALA A 20 -61.81 23.83 -19.89
C ALA A 20 -60.93 23.11 -18.84
N ALA A 21 -61.63 22.48 -17.91
CA ALA A 21 -61.00 21.55 -16.97
C ALA A 21 -60.55 20.29 -17.73
N CYS A 22 -59.23 20.10 -17.77
CA CYS A 22 -58.66 18.78 -18.05
C CYS A 22 -57.88 18.34 -16.84
N THR A 23 -58.52 17.49 -16.04
CA THR A 23 -57.89 16.68 -15.00
C THR A 23 -56.95 15.66 -15.67
N GLY A 24 -55.69 16.03 -15.83
CA GLY A 24 -54.62 15.11 -16.19
C GLY A 24 -53.78 14.83 -14.94
N ARG A 25 -54.06 13.73 -14.26
CA ARG A 25 -53.11 13.14 -13.30
C ARG A 25 -51.86 12.76 -14.06
N HIS A 26 -50.80 13.53 -13.93
CA HIS A 26 -49.45 13.05 -14.19
C HIS A 26 -49.01 12.17 -13.01
N PRO A 27 -48.66 10.92 -13.21
CA PRO A 27 -47.92 10.20 -12.21
C PRO A 27 -46.52 10.80 -12.21
N ASP A 28 -46.16 11.46 -11.12
CA ASP A 28 -44.79 11.82 -10.81
C ASP A 28 -43.97 10.54 -10.66
N ASN A 29 -43.53 10.01 -11.80
CA ASN A 29 -42.53 8.99 -11.86
C ASN A 29 -41.14 9.69 -11.96
N GLN A 30 -40.80 10.45 -10.92
CA GLN A 30 -39.41 10.84 -10.72
C GLN A 30 -38.67 9.60 -10.28
N ALA A 31 -38.11 8.93 -11.28
CA ALA A 31 -37.03 7.96 -11.01
C ALA A 31 -35.99 8.64 -10.10
N PRO A 32 -35.53 7.99 -9.04
CA PRO A 32 -34.48 8.57 -8.22
C PRO A 32 -33.31 8.86 -9.14
N THR A 33 -32.99 10.15 -9.27
CA THR A 33 -31.76 10.58 -9.94
C THR A 33 -30.63 9.88 -9.25
N ALA A 34 -30.07 8.88 -9.92
CA ALA A 34 -28.85 8.22 -9.49
C ALA A 34 -27.85 9.34 -9.22
N ARG A 35 -27.44 9.48 -7.96
CA ARG A 35 -26.30 10.34 -7.62
C ARG A 35 -25.15 9.84 -8.47
N PRO A 36 -24.42 10.76 -9.14
CA PRO A 36 -23.24 10.35 -9.86
C PRO A 36 -22.40 9.52 -8.90
N ASP A 37 -21.99 8.33 -9.35
CA ASP A 37 -21.19 7.39 -8.59
C ASP A 37 -20.07 8.13 -7.87
N ARG A 38 -20.19 8.20 -6.54
CA ARG A 38 -19.02 8.56 -5.72
C ARG A 38 -17.99 7.48 -6.05
N PRO A 39 -16.78 7.84 -6.51
CA PRO A 39 -15.76 6.85 -6.80
C PRO A 39 -15.72 5.90 -5.60
N SER A 40 -15.79 4.60 -5.87
CA SER A 40 -15.85 3.58 -4.82
C SER A 40 -14.72 3.87 -3.83
N ALA A 41 -15.08 4.20 -2.59
CA ALA A 41 -14.11 4.55 -1.57
C ALA A 41 -13.10 3.42 -1.51
N LEU A 42 -11.81 3.73 -1.66
CA LEU A 42 -10.74 2.75 -1.55
C LEU A 42 -10.89 2.01 -0.21
N THR A 43 -10.93 0.69 -0.28
CA THR A 43 -10.98 -0.13 0.93
C THR A 43 -9.55 -0.40 1.39
N VAL A 44 -9.23 0.14 2.56
CA VAL A 44 -7.94 -0.07 3.23
C VAL A 44 -7.97 -1.41 3.97
N LYS A 45 -6.95 -2.24 3.77
CA LYS A 45 -6.82 -3.53 4.46
C LYS A 45 -5.82 -3.40 5.60
N LEU A 46 -6.25 -3.64 6.82
CA LEU A 46 -5.41 -3.59 8.00
C LEU A 46 -5.50 -4.91 8.77
N PHE A 47 -4.44 -5.26 9.47
CA PHE A 47 -4.41 -6.46 10.30
C PHE A 47 -5.50 -6.43 11.37
N LYS A 48 -6.12 -7.59 11.60
CA LYS A 48 -7.14 -7.79 12.63
C LYS A 48 -6.53 -7.73 14.02
N ASP A 49 -5.36 -8.36 14.19
CA ASP A 49 -4.62 -8.46 15.44
C ASP A 49 -3.21 -7.82 15.27
N PRO A 50 -3.12 -6.47 15.26
CA PRO A 50 -1.85 -5.79 15.05
C PRO A 50 -0.89 -6.04 16.20
N VAL A 51 0.36 -6.41 15.88
CA VAL A 51 1.41 -6.77 16.84
C VAL A 51 2.28 -5.56 17.16
N ALA A 52 2.68 -5.42 18.41
CA ALA A 52 3.63 -4.38 18.81
C ALA A 52 4.99 -4.62 18.16
N VAL A 53 5.52 -3.61 17.48
CA VAL A 53 6.87 -3.62 16.95
C VAL A 53 7.84 -3.28 18.09
N PRO A 54 8.86 -4.12 18.36
CA PRO A 54 9.86 -3.80 19.36
C PRO A 54 10.54 -2.46 19.05
N ALA A 55 10.88 -1.69 20.06
CA ALA A 55 11.64 -0.47 19.88
C ALA A 55 12.99 -0.78 19.23
N PHE A 56 13.38 0.01 18.24
CA PHE A 56 14.64 -0.14 17.52
C PHE A 56 15.33 1.20 17.32
N THR A 57 16.64 1.12 17.09
CA THR A 57 17.47 2.25 16.70
C THR A 57 18.17 1.91 15.38
N LEU A 58 18.45 2.94 14.61
CA LEU A 58 19.22 2.82 13.38
C LEU A 58 20.18 4.00 13.24
N THR A 59 21.25 3.79 12.52
CA THR A 59 22.18 4.86 12.12
C THR A 59 21.89 5.19 10.67
N ASP A 60 21.47 6.41 10.39
CA ASP A 60 21.23 6.82 9.02
C ASP A 60 22.55 6.95 8.23
N LEU A 61 22.45 7.13 6.92
CA LEU A 61 23.61 7.26 6.05
C LEU A 61 24.51 8.45 6.43
N ASP A 62 23.97 9.48 7.13
CA ASP A 62 24.73 10.64 7.58
C ASP A 62 25.35 10.46 8.99
N GLY A 63 25.17 9.27 9.58
CA GLY A 63 25.72 8.91 10.90
C GLY A 63 24.85 9.35 12.07
N ARG A 64 23.63 9.84 11.82
CA ARG A 64 22.70 10.23 12.89
C ARG A 64 22.04 8.98 13.47
N GLN A 65 21.99 8.92 14.79
CA GLN A 65 21.23 7.90 15.50
C GLN A 65 19.75 8.30 15.51
N LEU A 66 18.89 7.42 15.03
CA LEU A 66 17.46 7.59 15.02
C LEU A 66 16.81 6.50 15.87
N SER A 67 15.78 6.84 16.61
CA SER A 67 15.02 5.90 17.44
C SER A 67 13.58 5.82 17.00
N SER A 68 13.02 4.63 16.95
CA SER A 68 11.58 4.44 16.70
C SER A 68 10.72 5.12 17.78
N SER A 69 11.27 5.37 18.95
CA SER A 69 10.60 6.11 20.04
C SER A 69 10.34 7.58 19.70
N ASP A 70 11.15 8.17 18.81
CA ASP A 70 11.01 9.56 18.36
C ASP A 70 9.84 9.76 17.40
N TRP A 71 9.29 8.65 16.90
CA TRP A 71 8.19 8.63 15.94
C TRP A 71 6.83 8.28 16.55
N LYS A 72 6.76 8.18 17.89
CA LYS A 72 5.48 7.96 18.58
C LYS A 72 4.46 9.04 18.19
N GLY A 73 3.22 8.61 17.97
CA GLY A 73 2.14 9.49 17.55
C GLY A 73 2.10 9.73 16.03
N LYS A 74 3.01 9.13 15.27
CA LYS A 74 3.04 9.17 13.80
C LYS A 74 2.85 7.77 13.21
N VAL A 75 2.31 7.71 12.00
CA VAL A 75 2.39 6.52 11.17
C VAL A 75 3.81 6.38 10.65
N VAL A 76 4.39 5.20 10.72
CA VAL A 76 5.76 4.94 10.24
C VAL A 76 5.71 3.92 9.11
N LEU A 77 6.26 4.29 7.95
CA LEU A 77 6.50 3.40 6.83
C LEU A 77 7.96 2.99 6.85
N VAL A 78 8.25 1.74 7.21
CA VAL A 78 9.60 1.17 7.13
C VAL A 78 9.70 0.41 5.81
N ASN A 79 10.40 1.00 4.85
CA ASN A 79 10.50 0.53 3.48
C ASN A 79 11.88 -0.12 3.24
N PHE A 80 11.89 -1.42 2.98
CA PHE A 80 13.08 -2.18 2.60
C PHE A 80 13.23 -2.15 1.09
N TRP A 81 14.38 -1.69 0.61
CA TRP A 81 14.63 -1.41 -0.81
C TRP A 81 16.09 -1.61 -1.19
N ALA A 82 16.43 -1.50 -2.47
CA ALA A 82 17.82 -1.48 -2.93
C ALA A 82 18.00 -0.61 -4.19
N THR A 83 19.21 -0.12 -4.41
CA THR A 83 19.53 0.75 -5.56
C THR A 83 19.33 0.05 -6.90
N TRP A 84 19.59 -1.24 -6.98
CA TRP A 84 19.44 -2.09 -8.17
C TRP A 84 18.01 -2.60 -8.39
N CYS A 85 17.04 -2.29 -7.51
CA CYS A 85 15.66 -2.77 -7.57
C CYS A 85 14.77 -1.79 -8.37
N PRO A 86 14.32 -2.12 -9.60
CA PRO A 86 13.54 -1.19 -10.42
C PRO A 86 12.21 -0.75 -9.80
N PRO A 87 11.34 -1.62 -9.22
CA PRO A 87 10.10 -1.17 -8.59
C PRO A 87 10.36 -0.33 -7.33
N CYS A 88 11.45 -0.58 -6.59
CA CYS A 88 11.84 0.27 -5.47
C CYS A 88 12.11 1.71 -5.93
N ARG A 89 12.84 1.84 -7.03
CA ARG A 89 13.15 3.15 -7.62
C ARG A 89 11.89 3.87 -8.12
N ALA A 90 10.91 3.12 -8.60
CA ALA A 90 9.67 3.69 -9.12
C ALA A 90 8.80 4.32 -8.03
N GLU A 91 8.81 3.79 -6.80
CA GLU A 91 7.99 4.30 -5.69
C GLU A 91 8.64 5.44 -4.88
N ILE A 92 9.96 5.69 -5.03
CA ILE A 92 10.67 6.76 -4.29
C ILE A 92 9.99 8.13 -4.42
N PRO A 93 9.58 8.60 -5.61
CA PRO A 93 8.90 9.89 -5.73
C PRO A 93 7.60 9.98 -4.92
N ASP A 94 6.84 8.89 -4.87
CA ASP A 94 5.58 8.83 -4.14
C ASP A 94 5.81 8.86 -2.62
N LEU A 95 6.82 8.14 -2.14
CA LEU A 95 7.21 8.17 -0.72
C LEU A 95 7.71 9.56 -0.29
N ILE A 96 8.49 10.25 -1.14
CA ILE A 96 8.92 11.64 -0.90
C ILE A 96 7.69 12.57 -0.83
N ALA A 97 6.78 12.45 -1.78
CA ALA A 97 5.56 13.27 -1.83
C ALA A 97 4.69 13.03 -0.60
N LEU A 98 4.52 11.77 -0.19
CA LEU A 98 3.73 11.38 0.97
C LEU A 98 4.33 11.94 2.27
N GLN A 99 5.64 11.79 2.49
CA GLN A 99 6.35 12.36 3.64
C GLN A 99 6.20 13.88 3.70
N LYS A 100 6.34 14.56 2.55
CA LYS A 100 6.20 16.01 2.45
C LYS A 100 4.78 16.49 2.73
N LYS A 101 3.77 15.70 2.34
CA LYS A 101 2.36 16.03 2.50
C LYS A 101 1.89 15.92 3.96
N TYR A 102 2.48 15.00 4.73
CA TYR A 102 2.08 14.71 6.12
C TYR A 102 3.26 14.72 7.11
N PRO A 103 4.04 15.81 7.22
CA PRO A 103 5.30 15.82 7.97
C PRO A 103 5.12 15.57 9.48
N ASP A 104 3.95 15.97 10.02
CA ASP A 104 3.63 15.83 11.44
C ASP A 104 2.88 14.53 11.78
N LYS A 105 2.46 13.78 10.78
CA LYS A 105 1.61 12.59 10.94
C LYS A 105 2.24 11.32 10.42
N LEU A 106 3.25 11.44 9.59
CA LEU A 106 3.88 10.31 8.91
C LEU A 106 5.40 10.46 8.86
N VAL A 107 6.07 9.35 9.03
CA VAL A 107 7.52 9.19 8.83
C VAL A 107 7.74 8.03 7.86
N VAL A 108 8.55 8.29 6.83
CA VAL A 108 9.10 7.25 5.96
C VAL A 108 10.54 6.99 6.39
N VAL A 109 10.93 5.72 6.45
CA VAL A 109 12.31 5.28 6.72
C VAL A 109 12.69 4.25 5.69
N GLY A 110 13.73 4.52 4.92
CA GLY A 110 14.29 3.56 3.96
C GLY A 110 15.36 2.69 4.61
N ILE A 111 15.25 1.38 4.44
CA ILE A 111 16.30 0.42 4.84
C ILE A 111 16.86 -0.19 3.57
N SER A 112 18.15 0.10 3.29
CA SER A 112 18.83 -0.40 2.09
C SER A 112 19.35 -1.82 2.31
N GLU A 113 18.98 -2.72 1.41
CA GLU A 113 19.43 -4.12 1.29
C GLU A 113 20.62 -4.25 0.32
N ASP A 114 21.33 -3.15 0.06
CA ASP A 114 22.53 -3.19 -0.78
C ASP A 114 23.70 -3.79 0.00
N ASP A 115 24.39 -4.76 -0.62
CA ASP A 115 25.61 -5.38 -0.07
C ASP A 115 26.88 -4.54 -0.34
N GLY A 116 26.75 -3.45 -1.09
CA GLY A 116 27.85 -2.62 -1.54
C GLY A 116 28.28 -1.55 -0.53
N PRO A 117 29.30 -0.74 -0.89
CA PRO A 117 29.77 0.36 -0.05
C PRO A 117 28.67 1.37 0.21
N VAL A 118 28.55 1.81 1.46
CA VAL A 118 27.57 2.84 1.90
C VAL A 118 27.61 4.11 1.02
N GLY A 119 28.81 4.43 0.49
CA GLY A 119 28.99 5.60 -0.40
C GLY A 119 28.19 5.52 -1.69
N GLU A 120 27.95 4.33 -2.24
CA GLU A 120 27.13 4.15 -3.44
C GLU A 120 25.64 4.42 -3.14
N VAL A 121 25.16 3.92 -2.01
CA VAL A 121 23.79 4.19 -1.54
C VAL A 121 23.60 5.68 -1.25
N LYS A 122 24.59 6.34 -0.60
CA LYS A 122 24.56 7.80 -0.39
C LYS A 122 24.47 8.56 -1.70
N LYS A 123 25.27 8.21 -2.69
CA LYS A 123 25.23 8.83 -4.02
C LYS A 123 23.86 8.66 -4.66
N PHE A 124 23.31 7.46 -4.64
CA PHE A 124 21.98 7.17 -5.15
C PHE A 124 20.90 8.01 -4.45
N VAL A 125 20.91 8.08 -3.11
CA VAL A 125 19.98 8.88 -2.31
C VAL A 125 20.02 10.35 -2.70
N ALA A 126 21.24 10.89 -2.91
CA ALA A 126 21.42 12.28 -3.36
C ALA A 126 20.92 12.52 -4.79
N GLU A 127 21.21 11.62 -5.73
CA GLU A 127 20.77 11.71 -7.13
C GLU A 127 19.24 11.65 -7.26
N HIS A 128 18.58 10.81 -6.45
CA HIS A 128 17.12 10.65 -6.41
C HIS A 128 16.43 11.63 -5.47
N LYS A 129 17.20 12.53 -4.82
CA LYS A 129 16.69 13.59 -3.92
C LYS A 129 15.78 13.03 -2.82
N MET A 130 16.14 11.86 -2.29
CA MET A 130 15.39 11.25 -1.18
C MET A 130 15.50 12.14 0.06
N THR A 131 14.37 12.53 0.63
CA THR A 131 14.29 13.49 1.74
C THR A 131 13.98 12.84 3.09
N TYR A 132 13.67 11.56 3.09
CA TYR A 132 13.45 10.78 4.30
C TYR A 132 14.73 10.05 4.73
N PRO A 133 14.86 9.67 6.02
CA PRO A 133 16.02 8.94 6.51
C PRO A 133 16.22 7.61 5.79
N VAL A 134 17.47 7.33 5.46
CA VAL A 134 17.89 6.03 4.90
C VAL A 134 18.99 5.45 5.77
N ALA A 135 18.89 4.17 6.10
CA ALA A 135 19.92 3.40 6.79
C ALA A 135 20.25 2.14 6.00
N MET A 136 21.41 1.55 6.27
CA MET A 136 21.72 0.21 5.80
C MET A 136 20.99 -0.83 6.64
N GLU A 137 20.65 -1.96 6.03
CA GLU A 137 20.13 -3.12 6.73
C GLU A 137 21.13 -3.62 7.78
N THR A 138 20.64 -4.16 8.89
CA THR A 138 21.43 -4.79 9.93
C THR A 138 20.73 -6.06 10.44
N PRO A 139 21.49 -7.06 10.95
CA PRO A 139 20.89 -8.27 11.53
C PRO A 139 19.88 -8.00 12.66
N ALA A 140 20.00 -6.85 13.34
CA ALA A 140 19.05 -6.44 14.37
C ALA A 140 17.71 -6.02 13.75
N LEU A 141 17.72 -5.30 12.62
CA LEU A 141 16.51 -4.88 11.90
C LEU A 141 15.81 -6.09 11.25
N THR A 142 16.57 -7.02 10.66
CA THR A 142 16.01 -8.26 10.08
C THR A 142 15.29 -9.12 11.12
N LYS A 143 15.78 -9.14 12.36
CA LYS A 143 15.10 -9.86 13.47
C LYS A 143 13.77 -9.23 13.86
N ILE A 144 13.62 -7.91 13.71
CA ILE A 144 12.40 -7.17 14.03
C ILE A 144 11.42 -7.24 12.86
N PHE A 145 11.89 -6.98 11.65
CA PHE A 145 11.11 -6.94 10.42
C PHE A 145 11.29 -8.24 9.63
N ARG A 146 10.53 -9.26 10.00
CA ARG A 146 10.64 -10.60 9.40
C ARG A 146 9.86 -10.73 8.10
N GLY A 147 10.22 -11.76 7.34
CA GLY A 147 9.50 -12.14 6.13
C GLY A 147 9.69 -11.16 4.96
N ILE A 148 10.89 -10.59 4.79
CA ILE A 148 11.26 -9.82 3.60
C ILE A 148 11.65 -10.79 2.50
N VAL A 149 10.68 -11.15 1.66
CA VAL A 149 10.81 -12.17 0.60
C VAL A 149 11.13 -11.59 -0.75
N ALA A 150 10.83 -10.31 -0.93
CA ALA A 150 11.09 -9.57 -2.16
C ALA A 150 11.23 -8.08 -1.83
N LEU A 151 11.76 -7.32 -2.79
CA LEU A 151 11.87 -5.87 -2.70
C LEU A 151 10.98 -5.19 -3.74
N PRO A 152 10.38 -4.06 -3.37
CA PRO A 152 10.37 -3.47 -2.04
C PRO A 152 9.45 -4.25 -1.07
N THR A 153 9.74 -4.15 0.23
CA THR A 153 8.80 -4.57 1.28
C THR A 153 8.60 -3.42 2.25
N THR A 154 7.35 -3.05 2.53
CA THR A 154 7.03 -1.93 3.42
C THR A 154 6.17 -2.38 4.59
N PHE A 155 6.64 -2.10 5.80
CA PHE A 155 5.89 -2.29 7.04
C PHE A 155 5.22 -0.99 7.43
N VAL A 156 3.92 -1.04 7.70
CA VAL A 156 3.10 0.11 8.10
C VAL A 156 2.80 0.01 9.59
N ILE A 157 3.34 0.95 10.37
CA ILE A 157 3.25 0.97 11.82
C ILE A 157 2.36 2.14 12.23
N ASP A 158 1.44 1.91 13.16
CA ASP A 158 0.54 2.95 13.66
C ASP A 158 1.19 3.88 14.70
N PRO A 159 0.50 4.97 15.11
CA PRO A 159 0.99 5.89 16.13
C PRO A 159 1.29 5.26 17.49
N ASP A 160 0.72 4.11 17.79
CA ASP A 160 0.96 3.36 19.03
C ASP A 160 2.12 2.36 18.93
N GLY A 161 2.76 2.27 17.75
CA GLY A 161 3.89 1.36 17.49
C GLY A 161 3.47 -0.06 17.15
N LYS A 162 2.24 -0.27 16.66
CA LYS A 162 1.76 -1.59 16.23
C LYS A 162 1.79 -1.73 14.71
N LEU A 163 2.23 -2.88 14.24
CA LEU A 163 2.22 -3.23 12.83
C LEU A 163 0.78 -3.43 12.35
N GLN A 164 0.34 -2.55 11.44
CA GLN A 164 -1.01 -2.56 10.89
C GLN A 164 -1.09 -3.25 9.54
N GLN A 165 -0.01 -3.24 8.76
CA GLN A 165 0.04 -3.86 7.44
C GLN A 165 1.49 -4.11 7.01
N LYS A 166 1.66 -5.06 6.08
CA LYS A 166 2.92 -5.34 5.39
C LYS A 166 2.65 -5.48 3.90
N HIS A 167 3.27 -4.64 3.11
CA HIS A 167 3.19 -4.71 1.65
C HIS A 167 4.47 -5.33 1.10
N VAL A 168 4.32 -6.26 0.17
CA VAL A 168 5.43 -6.84 -0.58
C VAL A 168 5.23 -6.51 -2.05
N GLY A 169 6.21 -5.86 -2.66
CA GLY A 169 6.15 -5.28 -3.98
C GLY A 169 5.92 -3.76 -3.95
N GLN A 170 5.87 -3.18 -5.14
CA GLN A 170 5.72 -1.74 -5.29
C GLN A 170 4.41 -1.24 -4.68
N LEU A 171 4.49 -0.17 -3.90
CA LEU A 171 3.34 0.48 -3.32
C LEU A 171 2.47 1.15 -4.39
N ASN A 172 1.15 1.09 -4.19
CA ASN A 172 0.22 1.94 -4.91
C ASN A 172 0.07 3.26 -4.15
N ALA A 173 0.47 4.38 -4.75
CA ALA A 173 0.53 5.68 -4.09
C ALA A 173 -0.82 6.10 -3.47
N GLU A 174 -1.93 5.92 -4.20
CA GLU A 174 -3.26 6.31 -3.75
C GLU A 174 -3.74 5.46 -2.56
N LEU A 175 -3.55 4.14 -2.64
CA LEU A 175 -3.89 3.21 -1.57
C LEU A 175 -3.03 3.45 -0.33
N THR A 176 -1.72 3.66 -0.50
CA THR A 176 -0.79 3.93 0.61
C THR A 176 -1.12 5.24 1.31
N GLU A 177 -1.49 6.28 0.57
CA GLU A 177 -1.97 7.53 1.16
C GLU A 177 -3.28 7.33 1.92
N ALA A 178 -4.26 6.62 1.34
CA ALA A 178 -5.52 6.33 1.99
C ALA A 178 -5.32 5.54 3.30
N GLU A 179 -4.43 4.56 3.28
CA GLU A 179 -4.05 3.75 4.44
C GLU A 179 -3.38 4.59 5.53
N ALA A 180 -2.38 5.38 5.18
CA ALA A 180 -1.70 6.27 6.13
C ALA A 180 -2.67 7.28 6.76
N ARG A 181 -3.60 7.84 6.00
CA ARG A 181 -4.63 8.76 6.50
C ARG A 181 -5.62 8.09 7.43
N ALA A 182 -6.05 6.87 7.11
CA ALA A 182 -6.95 6.09 7.95
C ALA A 182 -6.28 5.76 9.30
N ILE A 183 -5.04 5.28 9.28
CA ILE A 183 -4.27 4.91 10.46
C ILE A 183 -3.93 6.15 11.31
N ALA A 184 -3.60 7.28 10.68
CA ALA A 184 -3.33 8.55 11.37
C ALA A 184 -4.60 9.23 11.93
N GLY A 185 -5.79 8.67 11.71
CA GLY A 185 -7.07 9.26 12.13
C GLY A 185 -7.45 10.54 11.38
N ILE A 186 -6.82 10.81 10.22
CA ILE A 186 -7.13 11.94 9.35
C ILE A 186 -8.43 11.68 8.60
N ASP A 187 -8.60 10.46 8.08
CA ASP A 187 -9.82 10.02 7.41
C ASP A 187 -10.59 9.04 8.32
N ARG A 188 -11.56 9.59 9.04
CA ARG A 188 -12.41 8.80 9.96
C ARG A 188 -13.52 8.02 9.27
N ASN A 189 -13.73 8.28 7.98
CA ASN A 189 -14.76 7.62 7.17
C ASN A 189 -14.15 6.63 6.17
N ALA A 190 -12.87 6.32 6.30
CA ALA A 190 -12.21 5.34 5.47
C ALA A 190 -12.91 3.96 5.60
N SER A 191 -13.11 3.30 4.46
CA SER A 191 -13.57 1.91 4.45
C SER A 191 -12.39 1.02 4.86
N ILE A 192 -12.49 0.37 6.02
CA ILE A 192 -11.44 -0.49 6.55
C ILE A 192 -11.93 -1.94 6.58
N GLU A 193 -11.23 -2.81 5.87
CA GLU A 193 -11.36 -4.26 5.97
C GLU A 193 -10.30 -4.79 6.93
N ARG A 194 -10.71 -5.57 7.96
CA ARG A 194 -9.78 -6.22 8.87
C ARG A 194 -9.45 -7.62 8.35
N VAL A 195 -8.15 -7.86 8.09
CA VAL A 195 -7.62 -9.11 7.54
C VAL A 195 -6.76 -9.83 8.59
N ASP A 196 -6.71 -11.15 8.52
CA ASP A 196 -5.84 -11.91 9.41
C ASP A 196 -4.37 -11.61 9.11
N ASN A 197 -3.51 -11.64 10.12
CA ASN A 197 -2.07 -11.36 9.99
C ASN A 197 -1.35 -12.38 9.09
N SER A 198 -1.88 -13.61 9.03
CA SER A 198 -1.47 -14.68 8.11
C SER A 198 -1.93 -14.43 6.67
N ASP A 199 -2.91 -13.52 6.48
CA ASP A 199 -3.45 -13.25 5.17
C ASP A 199 -2.53 -12.30 4.38
N LYS A 200 -1.49 -12.92 3.79
CA LYS A 200 -1.06 -12.49 2.47
C LYS A 200 -0.01 -11.41 2.41
N VAL A 201 1.18 -11.87 2.50
CA VAL A 201 2.26 -11.31 1.67
C VAL A 201 1.75 -11.29 0.22
N ARG A 202 1.02 -10.24 -0.19
CA ARG A 202 0.70 -10.01 -1.60
C ARG A 202 2.00 -9.62 -2.27
N LEU A 203 2.64 -10.59 -2.93
CA LEU A 203 3.73 -10.32 -3.85
C LEU A 203 3.15 -9.69 -5.11
N GLU A 204 2.97 -8.38 -5.14
CA GLU A 204 2.54 -7.66 -6.35
C GLU A 204 3.60 -7.78 -7.46
N ASN A 205 4.87 -7.99 -7.10
CA ASN A 205 5.98 -8.25 -8.02
C ASN A 205 6.72 -9.55 -7.70
N ALA A 206 6.01 -10.67 -7.74
CA ALA A 206 6.56 -11.99 -7.50
C ALA A 206 7.76 -12.36 -8.41
N ALA A 207 7.87 -11.76 -9.60
CA ALA A 207 9.02 -11.93 -10.49
C ALA A 207 10.35 -11.48 -9.86
N GLN A 208 10.29 -10.65 -8.81
CA GLN A 208 11.48 -10.11 -8.13
C GLN A 208 11.81 -10.79 -6.79
N ALA A 209 11.05 -11.80 -6.39
CA ALA A 209 11.41 -12.63 -5.27
C ALA A 209 12.77 -13.28 -5.54
N LYS A 210 13.79 -12.90 -4.77
CA LYS A 210 15.17 -13.39 -4.98
C LYS A 210 15.37 -14.77 -4.42
N THR A 211 14.84 -15.01 -3.23
CA THR A 211 15.01 -16.29 -2.53
C THR A 211 13.83 -16.56 -1.61
N ILE A 212 13.41 -17.81 -1.59
CA ILE A 212 12.60 -18.37 -0.51
C ILE A 212 13.50 -19.39 0.18
N PRO A 213 13.67 -19.37 1.50
CA PRO A 213 14.63 -20.22 2.19
C PRO A 213 14.54 -21.71 1.78
N GLY A 214 15.63 -22.25 1.25
CA GLY A 214 15.73 -23.62 0.75
C GLY A 214 15.08 -23.86 -0.63
N VAL A 215 14.62 -22.81 -1.32
CA VAL A 215 14.01 -22.90 -2.65
C VAL A 215 14.83 -22.09 -3.64
N ASP A 216 15.43 -22.75 -4.63
CA ASP A 216 16.18 -22.08 -5.68
C ASP A 216 15.25 -21.65 -6.84
N LEU A 217 15.11 -20.34 -7.02
CA LEU A 217 14.32 -19.73 -8.08
C LEU A 217 15.20 -19.11 -9.19
N SER A 218 16.53 -19.20 -9.06
CA SER A 218 17.49 -18.50 -9.94
C SER A 218 17.43 -18.97 -11.40
N HIS A 219 17.08 -20.23 -11.62
CA HIS A 219 16.98 -20.86 -12.93
C HIS A 219 15.66 -20.61 -13.65
N LEU A 220 14.69 -19.94 -13.02
CA LEU A 220 13.36 -19.66 -13.57
C LEU A 220 13.34 -18.36 -14.35
N SER A 221 12.59 -18.30 -15.45
CA SER A 221 12.22 -17.05 -16.10
C SER A 221 11.36 -16.19 -15.16
N ASP A 222 11.26 -14.88 -15.41
CA ASP A 222 10.46 -13.96 -14.59
C ASP A 222 8.98 -14.39 -14.52
N ALA A 223 8.42 -14.88 -15.63
CA ALA A 223 7.04 -15.37 -15.68
C ALA A 223 6.88 -16.65 -14.83
N GLN A 224 7.81 -17.60 -14.93
CA GLN A 224 7.80 -18.82 -14.12
C GLN A 224 7.98 -18.50 -12.64
N ARG A 225 8.91 -17.60 -12.30
CA ARG A 225 9.17 -17.17 -10.93
C ARG A 225 7.93 -16.54 -10.31
N LYS A 226 7.26 -15.64 -11.06
CA LYS A 226 5.99 -15.04 -10.65
C LYS A 226 4.93 -16.10 -10.37
N ALA A 227 4.76 -17.08 -11.27
CA ALA A 227 3.79 -18.15 -11.11
C ALA A 227 4.10 -19.06 -9.91
N VAL A 228 5.38 -19.42 -9.72
CA VAL A 228 5.84 -20.21 -8.56
C VAL A 228 5.53 -19.49 -7.26
N VAL A 229 5.90 -18.21 -7.14
CA VAL A 229 5.70 -17.47 -5.90
C VAL A 229 4.22 -17.27 -5.60
N GLN A 230 3.39 -17.02 -6.61
CA GLN A 230 1.94 -16.97 -6.44
C GLN A 230 1.37 -18.30 -5.95
N ALA A 231 1.85 -19.42 -6.48
CA ALA A 231 1.42 -20.74 -6.04
C ALA A 231 1.85 -21.03 -4.60
N LEU A 232 3.08 -20.68 -4.23
CA LEU A 232 3.59 -20.84 -2.86
C LEU A 232 2.81 -20.03 -1.82
N ILE A 233 2.24 -18.88 -2.23
CA ILE A 233 1.41 -18.03 -1.39
C ILE A 233 -0.04 -18.55 -1.31
N ALA A 234 -0.52 -19.18 -2.38
CA ALA A 234 -1.88 -19.69 -2.45
C ALA A 234 -2.07 -21.05 -1.76
N GLU A 235 -0.99 -21.80 -1.58
CA GLU A 235 -1.01 -23.15 -0.99
C GLU A 235 -0.78 -23.07 0.52
N ASP A 236 -1.68 -23.67 1.31
CA ASP A 236 -1.51 -23.76 2.76
C ASP A 236 -0.48 -24.82 3.16
N CYS A 237 0.37 -24.52 4.14
CA CYS A 237 1.30 -25.50 4.68
C CYS A 237 0.57 -26.50 5.57
N THR A 238 0.69 -27.78 5.25
CA THR A 238 -0.01 -28.85 5.97
C THR A 238 0.64 -29.27 7.30
N CYS A 239 1.65 -28.51 7.78
CA CYS A 239 2.28 -28.76 9.08
C CYS A 239 1.42 -28.39 10.30
N GLY A 240 0.27 -27.73 10.06
CA GLY A 240 -0.62 -27.29 11.15
C GLY A 240 -0.29 -25.90 11.70
N CYS A 241 0.64 -25.16 11.09
CA CYS A 241 1.00 -23.80 11.52
C CYS A 241 -0.01 -22.72 11.11
N GLY A 242 -0.95 -23.03 10.21
CA GLY A 242 -1.93 -22.07 9.68
C GLY A 242 -1.33 -21.05 8.71
N LEU A 243 -0.10 -21.28 8.23
CA LEU A 243 0.61 -20.43 7.29
C LEU A 243 0.58 -21.02 5.87
N THR A 244 0.71 -20.18 4.86
CA THR A 244 0.96 -20.66 3.50
C THR A 244 2.35 -21.30 3.39
N VAL A 245 2.61 -22.02 2.31
CA VAL A 245 3.94 -22.64 2.09
C VAL A 245 5.01 -21.56 2.03
N ALA A 246 4.77 -20.44 1.38
CA ALA A 246 5.71 -19.32 1.33
C ALA A 246 6.00 -18.76 2.74
N GLU A 247 4.97 -18.45 3.50
CA GLU A 247 5.09 -17.90 4.85
C GLU A 247 5.78 -18.88 5.80
N CYS A 248 5.40 -20.16 5.74
CA CYS A 248 6.04 -21.18 6.56
C CYS A 248 7.54 -21.32 6.25
N ARG A 249 7.96 -21.23 4.97
CA ARG A 249 9.38 -21.23 4.59
C ARG A 249 10.16 -20.04 5.13
N LEU A 250 9.47 -18.90 5.35
CA LEU A 250 10.09 -17.69 5.87
C LEU A 250 10.16 -17.66 7.39
N GLU A 251 9.06 -18.04 8.04
CA GLU A 251 8.94 -18.01 9.50
C GLU A 251 9.68 -19.21 10.15
N ASP A 252 9.62 -20.38 9.51
CA ASP A 252 10.31 -21.60 9.95
C ASP A 252 11.05 -22.28 8.78
N PRO A 253 12.25 -21.81 8.41
CA PRO A 253 13.06 -22.44 7.38
C PRO A 253 13.42 -23.90 7.64
N THR A 254 13.23 -24.37 8.86
CA THR A 254 13.52 -25.76 9.27
C THR A 254 12.31 -26.67 9.19
N CYS A 255 11.14 -26.16 8.92
CA CYS A 255 9.90 -26.93 8.81
C CYS A 255 10.05 -28.09 7.82
N PRO A 256 9.87 -29.34 8.27
CA PRO A 256 10.10 -30.54 7.43
C PRO A 256 9.00 -30.73 6.40
N VAL A 257 7.86 -30.03 6.53
CA VAL A 257 6.69 -30.16 5.65
C VAL A 257 6.72 -29.11 4.53
N SER A 258 7.04 -27.84 4.86
CA SER A 258 6.98 -26.75 3.88
C SER A 258 8.05 -26.83 2.80
N LEU A 259 9.23 -27.39 3.09
CA LEU A 259 10.31 -27.49 2.09
C LEU A 259 9.96 -28.45 0.94
N PRO A 260 9.55 -29.70 1.20
CA PRO A 260 9.13 -30.60 0.12
C PRO A 260 7.96 -30.04 -0.70
N LEU A 261 6.96 -29.47 -0.05
CA LEU A 261 5.81 -28.83 -0.75
C LEU A 261 6.30 -27.68 -1.67
N ALA A 262 7.17 -26.82 -1.18
CA ALA A 262 7.72 -25.74 -1.98
C ALA A 262 8.50 -26.25 -3.20
N GLN A 263 9.32 -27.31 -3.04
CA GLN A 263 10.07 -27.92 -4.12
C GLN A 263 9.17 -28.58 -5.17
N GLU A 264 8.06 -29.21 -4.76
CA GLU A 264 7.07 -29.76 -5.69
C GLU A 264 6.38 -28.66 -6.52
N ILE A 265 6.02 -27.53 -5.88
CA ILE A 265 5.47 -26.38 -6.57
C ILE A 265 6.46 -25.85 -7.60
N VAL A 266 7.72 -25.64 -7.22
CA VAL A 266 8.77 -25.19 -8.15
C VAL A 266 8.88 -26.14 -9.33
N LYS A 267 8.98 -27.46 -9.10
CA LYS A 267 9.09 -28.48 -10.14
C LYS A 267 7.90 -28.44 -11.11
N LYS A 268 6.67 -28.29 -10.60
CA LYS A 268 5.44 -28.21 -11.38
C LYS A 268 5.48 -27.04 -12.35
N TYR A 269 5.87 -25.87 -11.90
CA TYR A 269 5.87 -24.64 -12.71
C TYR A 269 7.13 -24.49 -13.57
N SER A 270 8.26 -25.12 -13.20
CA SER A 270 9.46 -25.18 -14.04
C SER A 270 9.26 -26.01 -15.31
N ALA A 271 8.42 -27.06 -15.23
CA ALA A 271 8.13 -27.95 -16.34
C ALA A 271 7.07 -27.41 -17.31
N SER A 272 6.37 -26.32 -16.93
CA SER A 272 5.33 -25.73 -17.80
C SER A 272 5.98 -24.86 -18.87
N PRO A 273 5.75 -25.11 -20.17
CA PRO A 273 6.21 -24.23 -21.23
C PRO A 273 5.59 -22.85 -21.02
N THR A 274 6.41 -21.82 -21.05
CA THR A 274 5.96 -20.42 -21.10
C THR A 274 5.24 -20.19 -22.43
N ASN A 275 3.92 -20.05 -22.42
CA ASN A 275 3.16 -19.49 -23.54
C ASN A 275 3.38 -17.99 -23.60
#